data_68f93e4d48633d25a2cf11b3e6922a80
#
_entry.id   68f93e4d48633d25a2cf11b3e6922a80
#
_cell.length_a   1.000
_cell.length_b   1.000
_cell.length_c   1.000
_cell.angle_alpha   90.00
_cell.angle_beta   90.00
_cell.angle_gamma   90.00
#
_symmetry.space_group_name_H-M   'P 1'
#
loop_
_entity.id
_entity.type
_entity.pdbx_description
1 polymer ?
#
loop_
_entity_poly.entity_id
_entity_poly.type
_entity_poly.pdbx_seq_one_letter_code
_entity_poly.pdbx_strand_id
1 'polypeptide(L)'
;IKYFPIITKKYLQQNLDEFIVKNIDKKKLIHRTTGGSTASPLTVWSDIDFQIKDKANTIHYMENLKMNVFKDRSIRLYGDKIPKNLINKNIFWVKRKNKVIMSSFHINKKTLYFYLKKIQEFKPRYIHTRPSAIYPLAKLLNEGEIKLNLNLNFIIVDGEYLTKGQRNLIEKSFSTRVINIYGHTEGALVGHGCLDSNHLHIMPQNGIIELLDENNRALKKKKLKGQIIATGFNNYIFPLIRYRTGDVGVKSNIKCKCGRNYNLLKEVEGRIQDYVIDKESNKVPIAPAIFNYNDINWKGVEEFKIQQKKKGKITVYLNLEEELNKKKNYILFYFK
;
A
#
# COMPACT_ATOMS: atom_id res chain seq x y z
N ILE A 1 12.91 12.89 21.95
CA ILE A 1 11.87 11.92 21.61
C ILE A 1 12.17 10.52 22.14
N LYS A 2 13.43 10.09 22.12
CA LYS A 2 13.89 8.75 22.58
C LYS A 2 13.49 8.34 24.01
N TYR A 3 13.12 9.29 24.86
CA TYR A 3 12.66 9.05 26.24
C TYR A 3 11.17 8.72 26.34
N PHE A 4 10.39 8.97 25.31
CA PHE A 4 8.98 8.54 25.27
C PHE A 4 8.89 7.03 25.10
N PRO A 5 7.91 6.36 25.73
CA PRO A 5 7.69 4.93 25.52
C PRO A 5 7.29 4.63 24.09
N ILE A 6 7.55 3.40 23.64
CA ILE A 6 7.09 2.93 22.33
C ILE A 6 5.65 2.48 22.44
N ILE A 7 4.78 3.09 21.66
CA ILE A 7 3.36 2.75 21.60
C ILE A 7 3.15 1.64 20.58
N THR A 8 2.46 0.57 20.98
CA THR A 8 2.11 -0.54 20.08
C THR A 8 0.64 -0.47 19.66
N LYS A 9 0.29 -1.10 18.54
CA LYS A 9 -1.12 -1.21 18.10
C LYS A 9 -2.01 -1.83 19.19
N LYS A 10 -1.54 -2.88 19.85
CA LYS A 10 -2.27 -3.54 20.94
C LYS A 10 -2.56 -2.57 22.12
N TYR A 11 -1.56 -1.80 22.51
CA TYR A 11 -1.72 -0.81 23.57
C TYR A 11 -2.73 0.27 23.20
N LEU A 12 -2.66 0.79 21.96
CA LEU A 12 -3.65 1.74 21.45
C LEU A 12 -5.08 1.17 21.46
N GLN A 13 -5.26 -0.09 21.06
CA GLN A 13 -6.58 -0.73 21.05
C GLN A 13 -7.19 -0.88 22.44
N GLN A 14 -6.35 -1.14 23.44
CA GLN A 14 -6.78 -1.31 24.82
C GLN A 14 -7.07 0.02 25.53
N ASN A 15 -6.48 1.13 25.07
CA ASN A 15 -6.52 2.43 25.72
C ASN A 15 -6.98 3.55 24.78
N LEU A 16 -7.85 3.23 23.81
CA LEU A 16 -8.16 4.12 22.69
C LEU A 16 -8.63 5.52 23.13
N ASP A 17 -9.47 5.60 24.16
CA ASP A 17 -10.01 6.86 24.66
C ASP A 17 -8.97 7.76 25.34
N GLU A 18 -7.86 7.20 25.82
CA GLU A 18 -6.75 7.96 26.40
C GLU A 18 -5.91 8.69 25.34
N PHE A 19 -5.99 8.21 24.07
CA PHE A 19 -5.27 8.79 22.95
C PHE A 19 -6.08 9.85 22.18
N ILE A 20 -7.36 10.01 22.52
CA ILE A 20 -8.19 11.06 21.93
C ILE A 20 -8.14 12.27 22.84
N VAL A 21 -7.90 13.45 22.26
CA VAL A 21 -7.94 14.72 23.00
C VAL A 21 -9.26 14.86 23.76
N LYS A 22 -9.17 15.23 25.05
CA LYS A 22 -10.34 15.45 25.91
C LYS A 22 -11.13 16.69 25.47
N ASN A 23 -12.39 16.75 25.87
CA ASN A 23 -13.29 17.90 25.65
C ASN A 23 -13.53 18.24 24.16
N ILE A 24 -13.47 17.25 23.27
CA ILE A 24 -13.81 17.41 21.87
C ILE A 24 -15.14 16.68 21.55
N ASP A 25 -15.96 17.29 20.72
CA ASP A 25 -17.15 16.65 20.19
C ASP A 25 -16.77 15.56 19.17
N LYS A 26 -16.84 14.30 19.58
CA LYS A 26 -16.51 13.15 18.72
C LYS A 26 -17.33 13.10 17.43
N LYS A 27 -18.53 13.72 17.38
CA LYS A 27 -19.35 13.79 16.15
C LYS A 27 -18.72 14.64 15.05
N LYS A 28 -17.81 15.54 15.41
CA LYS A 28 -17.05 16.37 14.46
C LYS A 28 -15.77 15.70 13.97
N LEU A 29 -15.43 14.56 14.54
CA LEU A 29 -14.22 13.83 14.17
C LEU A 29 -14.46 12.88 13.00
N ILE A 30 -13.45 12.73 12.19
CA ILE A 30 -13.37 11.77 11.11
C ILE A 30 -12.62 10.56 11.64
N HIS A 31 -13.21 9.37 11.54
CA HIS A 31 -12.53 8.14 11.90
C HIS A 31 -12.20 7.30 10.68
N ARG A 32 -11.08 6.59 10.76
CA ARG A 32 -10.66 5.61 9.76
C ARG A 32 -10.28 4.32 10.48
N THR A 33 -10.64 3.20 9.88
CA THR A 33 -10.30 1.89 10.43
C THR A 33 -9.20 1.25 9.60
N THR A 34 -8.16 0.73 10.28
CA THR A 34 -7.08 0.03 9.58
C THR A 34 -7.62 -1.27 8.99
N GLY A 35 -7.30 -1.55 7.71
CA GLY A 35 -7.53 -2.85 7.10
C GLY A 35 -6.60 -3.87 7.78
N GLY A 36 -7.14 -4.66 8.70
CA GLY A 36 -6.35 -5.67 9.40
C GLY A 36 -6.27 -6.95 8.60
N SER A 37 -5.08 -7.33 8.15
CA SER A 37 -4.82 -8.69 7.63
C SER A 37 -4.62 -9.73 8.75
N THR A 38 -4.40 -9.29 10.01
CA THR A 38 -3.88 -10.18 11.06
C THR A 38 -4.44 -10.00 12.47
N ALA A 39 -5.23 -8.97 12.74
CA ALA A 39 -5.79 -8.71 14.07
C ALA A 39 -6.99 -7.77 13.99
N SER A 40 -7.68 -7.60 15.11
CA SER A 40 -8.77 -6.62 15.23
C SER A 40 -8.37 -5.26 14.65
N PRO A 41 -9.24 -4.62 13.86
CA PRO A 41 -8.96 -3.33 13.24
C PRO A 41 -8.70 -2.26 14.32
N LEU A 42 -7.82 -1.31 14.04
CA LEU A 42 -7.61 -0.13 14.88
C LEU A 42 -8.37 1.04 14.26
N THR A 43 -9.23 1.69 15.04
CA THR A 43 -9.86 2.94 14.65
C THR A 43 -8.98 4.10 15.09
N VAL A 44 -8.67 5.00 14.18
CA VAL A 44 -7.92 6.24 14.41
C VAL A 44 -8.80 7.44 14.10
N TRP A 45 -8.64 8.49 14.89
CA TRP A 45 -9.45 9.68 14.81
C TRP A 45 -8.63 10.86 14.30
N SER A 46 -9.29 11.76 13.62
CA SER A 46 -8.68 12.99 13.10
C SER A 46 -9.75 14.07 12.94
N ASP A 47 -9.33 15.30 12.81
CA ASP A 47 -10.18 16.44 12.46
C ASP A 47 -10.01 16.85 10.99
N ILE A 48 -10.73 17.89 10.61
CA ILE A 48 -10.64 18.46 9.27
C ILE A 48 -9.27 19.08 9.00
N ASP A 49 -8.62 19.63 10.04
CA ASP A 49 -7.28 20.25 9.91
C ASP A 49 -6.24 19.20 9.50
N PHE A 50 -6.27 18.03 10.14
CA PHE A 50 -5.44 16.90 9.70
C PHE A 50 -5.69 16.52 8.24
N GLN A 51 -6.98 16.45 7.80
CA GLN A 51 -7.30 16.11 6.42
C GLN A 51 -6.78 17.16 5.43
N ILE A 52 -6.83 18.44 5.79
CA ILE A 52 -6.28 19.54 4.98
C ILE A 52 -4.77 19.42 4.87
N LYS A 53 -4.06 19.20 5.98
CA LYS A 53 -2.60 19.01 6.01
C LYS A 53 -2.17 17.79 5.20
N ASP A 54 -2.88 16.66 5.34
CA ASP A 54 -2.63 15.43 4.57
C ASP A 54 -2.81 15.68 3.05
N LYS A 55 -3.83 16.44 2.69
CA LYS A 55 -4.06 16.86 1.30
C LYS A 55 -2.98 17.80 0.79
N ALA A 56 -2.56 18.78 1.58
CA ALA A 56 -1.49 19.70 1.23
C ALA A 56 -0.16 18.95 1.00
N ASN A 57 0.15 17.98 1.84
CA ASN A 57 1.31 17.11 1.68
C ASN A 57 1.24 16.28 0.38
N THR A 58 0.05 15.79 0.02
CA THR A 58 -0.17 15.11 -1.26
C THR A 58 0.10 16.04 -2.44
N ILE A 59 -0.40 17.28 -2.39
CA ILE A 59 -0.17 18.28 -3.44
C ILE A 59 1.32 18.58 -3.56
N HIS A 60 2.00 18.89 -2.45
CA HIS A 60 3.43 19.15 -2.41
C HIS A 60 4.26 18.00 -3.00
N TYR A 61 3.93 16.76 -2.63
CA TYR A 61 4.58 15.59 -3.19
C TYR A 61 4.36 15.48 -4.71
N MET A 62 3.14 15.72 -5.20
CA MET A 62 2.84 15.68 -6.64
C MET A 62 3.55 16.80 -7.41
N GLU A 63 3.67 17.99 -6.85
CA GLU A 63 4.45 19.09 -7.41
C GLU A 63 5.94 18.72 -7.51
N ASN A 64 6.48 18.01 -6.52
CA ASN A 64 7.82 17.46 -6.56
C ASN A 64 8.02 16.44 -7.70
N LEU A 65 6.95 15.80 -8.16
CA LEU A 65 6.92 14.95 -9.35
C LEU A 65 6.55 15.73 -10.63
N LYS A 66 6.53 17.07 -10.58
CA LYS A 66 6.17 17.96 -11.69
C LYS A 66 4.73 17.73 -12.21
N MET A 67 3.80 17.44 -11.30
CA MET A 67 2.39 17.20 -11.59
C MET A 67 1.49 18.14 -10.85
N ASN A 68 0.41 18.57 -11.51
CA ASN A 68 -0.66 19.35 -10.92
C ASN A 68 -1.91 18.50 -10.73
N VAL A 69 -2.26 18.17 -9.47
CA VAL A 69 -3.38 17.30 -9.13
C VAL A 69 -4.75 17.82 -9.57
N PHE A 70 -4.87 19.13 -9.83
CA PHE A 70 -6.10 19.79 -10.23
C PHE A 70 -6.27 19.88 -11.76
N LYS A 71 -5.18 19.92 -12.51
CA LYS A 71 -5.17 20.13 -13.97
C LYS A 71 -4.84 18.86 -14.74
N ASP A 72 -3.93 18.03 -14.23
CA ASP A 72 -3.45 16.87 -14.96
C ASP A 72 -4.46 15.71 -14.97
N ARG A 73 -4.61 15.10 -16.13
CA ARG A 73 -5.48 13.91 -16.28
C ARG A 73 -4.87 12.74 -15.53
N SER A 74 -5.69 12.08 -14.71
CA SER A 74 -5.23 10.96 -13.89
C SER A 74 -6.24 9.82 -13.85
N ILE A 75 -5.73 8.61 -13.65
CA ILE A 75 -6.55 7.45 -13.31
C ILE A 75 -6.26 7.05 -11.88
N ARG A 76 -7.33 6.80 -11.13
CA ARG A 76 -7.30 6.12 -9.84
C ARG A 76 -7.86 4.71 -10.05
N LEU A 77 -7.06 3.67 -9.79
CA LEU A 77 -7.46 2.27 -9.93
C LEU A 77 -7.36 1.55 -8.59
N TYR A 78 -8.49 1.46 -7.89
CA TYR A 78 -8.62 0.90 -6.53
C TYR A 78 -9.92 0.11 -6.38
N GLY A 79 -10.20 -0.39 -5.16
CA GLY A 79 -11.45 -1.06 -4.81
C GLY A 79 -12.65 -0.10 -4.69
N ASP A 80 -12.80 0.81 -5.63
CA ASP A 80 -13.94 1.74 -5.66
C ASP A 80 -15.19 1.04 -6.20
N LYS A 81 -16.34 1.26 -5.54
CA LYS A 81 -17.63 0.73 -6.00
C LYS A 81 -18.12 1.49 -7.24
N ILE A 82 -18.52 0.73 -8.25
CA ILE A 82 -19.12 1.26 -9.50
C ILE A 82 -20.61 0.92 -9.53
N PRO A 83 -21.49 1.83 -10.00
CA PRO A 83 -22.91 1.56 -10.15
C PRO A 83 -23.20 0.31 -10.99
N LYS A 84 -24.12 -0.55 -10.55
CA LYS A 84 -24.45 -1.82 -11.22
C LYS A 84 -24.86 -1.64 -12.69
N ASN A 85 -25.61 -0.57 -13.01
CA ASN A 85 -26.02 -0.26 -14.39
C ASN A 85 -24.85 0.02 -15.35
N LEU A 86 -23.70 0.48 -14.83
CA LEU A 86 -22.47 0.63 -15.62
C LEU A 86 -21.74 -0.70 -15.78
N ILE A 87 -21.67 -1.50 -14.71
CA ILE A 87 -21.04 -2.83 -14.73
C ILE A 87 -21.70 -3.73 -15.77
N ASN A 88 -23.05 -3.72 -15.84
CA ASN A 88 -23.82 -4.48 -16.82
C ASN A 88 -23.53 -4.08 -18.28
N LYS A 89 -22.96 -2.88 -18.50
CA LYS A 89 -22.50 -2.39 -19.80
C LYS A 89 -20.99 -2.56 -20.01
N ASN A 90 -20.31 -3.38 -19.19
CA ASN A 90 -18.85 -3.53 -19.17
C ASN A 90 -18.08 -2.21 -18.92
N ILE A 91 -18.68 -1.30 -18.16
CA ILE A 91 -18.07 -0.04 -17.75
C ILE A 91 -17.70 -0.15 -16.26
N PHE A 92 -16.40 -0.28 -15.97
CA PHE A 92 -15.85 -0.50 -14.62
C PHE A 92 -15.24 0.76 -14.05
N TRP A 93 -15.71 1.94 -14.48
CA TRP A 93 -15.20 3.25 -14.08
C TRP A 93 -16.27 4.33 -14.09
N VAL A 94 -15.95 5.40 -13.37
CA VAL A 94 -16.68 6.68 -13.49
C VAL A 94 -15.69 7.79 -13.85
N LYS A 95 -16.11 8.73 -14.71
CA LYS A 95 -15.32 9.90 -15.09
C LYS A 95 -15.73 11.11 -14.26
N ARG A 96 -14.76 11.85 -13.73
CA ARG A 96 -14.96 13.10 -12.99
C ARG A 96 -13.93 14.15 -13.46
N LYS A 97 -14.36 15.14 -14.24
CA LYS A 97 -13.46 16.19 -14.78
C LYS A 97 -12.20 15.58 -15.42
N ASN A 98 -11.04 15.85 -14.82
CA ASN A 98 -9.72 15.37 -15.23
C ASN A 98 -9.32 14.01 -14.62
N LYS A 99 -10.24 13.31 -13.96
CA LYS A 99 -9.98 12.02 -13.31
C LYS A 99 -10.93 10.93 -13.79
N VAL A 100 -10.39 9.72 -13.98
CA VAL A 100 -11.17 8.48 -14.11
C VAL A 100 -10.92 7.62 -12.88
N ILE A 101 -11.99 7.21 -12.21
CA ILE A 101 -11.97 6.29 -11.07
C ILE A 101 -12.37 4.92 -11.58
N MET A 102 -11.45 3.96 -11.54
CA MET A 102 -11.64 2.58 -11.99
C MET A 102 -11.71 1.64 -10.79
N SER A 103 -12.61 0.67 -10.85
CA SER A 103 -12.70 -0.38 -9.84
C SER A 103 -11.74 -1.53 -10.12
N SER A 104 -10.92 -1.91 -9.15
CA SER A 104 -10.08 -3.11 -9.26
C SER A 104 -10.84 -4.42 -8.99
N PHE A 105 -12.05 -4.37 -8.45
CA PHE A 105 -12.85 -5.57 -8.14
C PHE A 105 -13.28 -6.37 -9.37
N HIS A 106 -13.31 -5.74 -10.54
CA HIS A 106 -13.77 -6.36 -11.77
C HIS A 106 -12.63 -6.73 -12.73
N ILE A 107 -11.37 -6.67 -12.27
CA ILE A 107 -10.21 -7.03 -13.09
C ILE A 107 -10.08 -8.55 -13.18
N ASN A 108 -10.28 -9.07 -14.39
CA ASN A 108 -10.09 -10.48 -14.75
C ASN A 108 -9.78 -10.60 -16.24
N LYS A 109 -9.42 -11.81 -16.72
CA LYS A 109 -9.04 -12.04 -18.12
C LYS A 109 -10.05 -11.50 -19.16
N LYS A 110 -11.36 -11.54 -18.86
CA LYS A 110 -12.42 -11.08 -19.77
C LYS A 110 -12.56 -9.55 -19.80
N THR A 111 -12.18 -8.87 -18.73
CA THR A 111 -12.41 -7.43 -18.55
C THR A 111 -11.17 -6.58 -18.75
N LEU A 112 -9.95 -7.14 -18.67
CA LEU A 112 -8.68 -6.42 -18.82
C LEU A 112 -8.63 -5.53 -20.05
N TYR A 113 -9.15 -6.02 -21.17
CA TYR A 113 -9.22 -5.25 -22.42
C TYR A 113 -9.95 -3.92 -22.27
N PHE A 114 -11.10 -3.90 -21.57
CA PHE A 114 -11.88 -2.68 -21.37
C PHE A 114 -11.11 -1.63 -20.56
N TYR A 115 -10.34 -2.07 -19.56
CA TYR A 115 -9.48 -1.18 -18.78
C TYR A 115 -8.38 -0.55 -19.64
N LEU A 116 -7.66 -1.36 -20.42
CA LEU A 116 -6.58 -0.88 -21.28
C LEU A 116 -7.11 0.06 -22.38
N LYS A 117 -8.24 -0.30 -23.00
CA LYS A 117 -8.93 0.56 -23.96
C LYS A 117 -9.28 1.92 -23.34
N LYS A 118 -9.84 1.92 -22.11
CA LYS A 118 -10.19 3.16 -21.42
C LYS A 118 -8.96 3.99 -21.04
N ILE A 119 -7.87 3.37 -20.63
CA ILE A 119 -6.60 4.04 -20.35
C ILE A 119 -6.08 4.73 -21.62
N GLN A 120 -6.10 4.01 -22.75
CA GLN A 120 -5.70 4.53 -24.07
C GLN A 120 -6.55 5.73 -24.53
N GLU A 121 -7.87 5.64 -24.40
CA GLU A 121 -8.80 6.71 -24.77
C GLU A 121 -8.64 7.95 -23.89
N PHE A 122 -8.49 7.74 -22.60
CA PHE A 122 -8.41 8.84 -21.63
C PHE A 122 -7.06 9.54 -21.66
N LYS A 123 -5.98 8.86 -22.04
CA LYS A 123 -4.61 9.37 -22.10
C LYS A 123 -4.21 10.08 -20.79
N PRO A 124 -4.16 9.38 -19.64
CA PRO A 124 -3.78 9.98 -18.38
C PRO A 124 -2.31 10.39 -18.39
N ARG A 125 -1.93 11.37 -17.60
CA ARG A 125 -0.53 11.72 -17.34
C ARG A 125 0.08 10.85 -16.24
N TYR A 126 -0.74 10.36 -15.32
CA TYR A 126 -0.32 9.38 -14.32
C TYR A 126 -1.47 8.45 -13.90
N ILE A 127 -1.11 7.29 -13.39
CA ILE A 127 -2.04 6.32 -12.80
C ILE A 127 -1.68 6.16 -11.33
N HIS A 128 -2.65 6.23 -10.43
CA HIS A 128 -2.49 5.95 -9.01
C HIS A 128 -3.25 4.67 -8.66
N THR A 129 -2.56 3.67 -8.12
CA THR A 129 -3.09 2.31 -8.02
C THR A 129 -2.39 1.50 -6.92
N ARG A 130 -2.80 0.23 -6.78
CA ARG A 130 -2.08 -0.79 -6.02
C ARG A 130 -1.28 -1.70 -6.95
N PRO A 131 -0.15 -2.26 -6.48
CA PRO A 131 0.59 -3.27 -7.25
C PRO A 131 -0.29 -4.40 -7.77
N SER A 132 -1.16 -4.97 -6.93
CA SER A 132 -2.06 -6.07 -7.31
C SER A 132 -3.08 -5.71 -8.40
N ALA A 133 -3.47 -4.45 -8.50
CA ALA A 133 -4.45 -3.98 -9.49
C ALA A 133 -3.83 -3.68 -10.86
N ILE A 134 -2.61 -3.11 -10.92
CA ILE A 134 -1.96 -2.76 -12.17
C ILE A 134 -1.17 -3.92 -12.79
N TYR A 135 -0.70 -4.87 -11.98
CA TYR A 135 0.13 -5.97 -12.43
C TYR A 135 -0.56 -6.88 -13.48
N PRO A 136 -1.85 -7.26 -13.34
CA PRO A 136 -2.56 -8.02 -14.38
C PRO A 136 -2.63 -7.29 -15.73
N LEU A 137 -2.79 -5.95 -15.71
CA LEU A 137 -2.78 -5.13 -16.92
C LEU A 137 -1.38 -5.11 -17.56
N ALA A 138 -0.33 -5.01 -16.74
CA ALA A 138 1.05 -5.07 -17.22
C ALA A 138 1.38 -6.41 -17.87
N LYS A 139 0.87 -7.53 -17.33
CA LYS A 139 1.05 -8.86 -17.94
C LYS A 139 0.44 -8.93 -19.32
N LEU A 140 -0.82 -8.53 -19.48
CA LEU A 140 -1.50 -8.55 -20.77
C LEU A 140 -0.78 -7.68 -21.82
N LEU A 141 -0.30 -6.50 -21.42
CA LEU A 141 0.51 -5.66 -22.30
C LEU A 141 1.84 -6.33 -22.70
N ASN A 142 2.51 -7.01 -21.77
CA ASN A 142 3.78 -7.69 -22.05
C ASN A 142 3.58 -8.93 -22.95
N GLU A 143 2.42 -9.55 -22.94
CA GLU A 143 2.04 -10.65 -23.84
C GLU A 143 1.83 -10.18 -25.29
N GLY A 144 1.80 -8.87 -25.53
CA GLY A 144 1.78 -8.28 -26.86
C GLY A 144 0.40 -8.22 -27.57
N GLU A 145 -0.65 -8.68 -26.91
CA GLU A 145 -2.02 -8.66 -27.46
C GLU A 145 -2.57 -7.25 -27.69
N ILE A 146 -2.07 -6.27 -26.91
CA ILE A 146 -2.47 -4.88 -26.98
C ILE A 146 -1.24 -3.98 -26.94
N LYS A 147 -1.16 -3.03 -27.87
CA LYS A 147 -0.18 -1.96 -27.85
C LYS A 147 -0.83 -0.68 -27.35
N LEU A 148 -0.28 -0.08 -26.30
CA LEU A 148 -0.71 1.22 -25.81
C LEU A 148 0.25 2.30 -26.30
N ASN A 149 -0.31 3.38 -26.84
CA ASN A 149 0.44 4.60 -27.09
C ASN A 149 0.07 5.63 -26.00
N LEU A 150 0.81 5.60 -24.90
CA LEU A 150 0.59 6.43 -23.72
C LEU A 150 1.78 7.32 -23.49
N ASN A 151 1.51 8.56 -23.08
CA ASN A 151 2.51 9.48 -22.57
C ASN A 151 2.34 9.61 -21.05
N LEU A 152 2.56 8.48 -20.34
CA LEU A 152 2.53 8.44 -18.89
C LEU A 152 3.83 9.00 -18.32
N ASN A 153 3.74 9.95 -17.40
CA ASN A 153 4.90 10.43 -16.67
C ASN A 153 5.39 9.37 -15.68
N PHE A 154 4.45 8.69 -14.99
CA PHE A 154 4.73 7.62 -14.03
C PHE A 154 3.45 6.88 -13.60
N ILE A 155 3.64 5.77 -12.92
CA ILE A 155 2.60 5.06 -12.19
C ILE A 155 2.93 5.15 -10.70
N ILE A 156 1.99 5.64 -9.89
CA ILE A 156 2.10 5.65 -8.43
C ILE A 156 1.49 4.37 -7.89
N VAL A 157 2.20 3.71 -6.99
CA VAL A 157 1.68 2.55 -6.25
C VAL A 157 1.81 2.74 -4.75
N ASP A 158 0.80 2.28 -4.00
CA ASP A 158 0.79 2.31 -2.54
C ASP A 158 0.02 1.13 -1.94
N GLY A 159 -0.01 1.07 -0.61
CA GLY A 159 -0.85 0.19 0.20
C GLY A 159 -0.49 -1.30 0.17
N GLU A 160 0.47 -1.69 -0.65
CA GLU A 160 0.95 -3.07 -0.76
C GLU A 160 2.46 -3.09 -0.98
N TYR A 161 3.09 -4.23 -0.66
CA TYR A 161 4.50 -4.42 -0.99
C TYR A 161 4.68 -4.56 -2.50
N LEU A 162 5.58 -3.77 -3.06
CA LEU A 162 5.95 -3.83 -4.47
C LEU A 162 7.25 -4.63 -4.65
N THR A 163 7.15 -5.82 -5.24
CA THR A 163 8.33 -6.63 -5.51
C THR A 163 9.13 -6.08 -6.69
N LYS A 164 10.43 -6.43 -6.76
CA LYS A 164 11.28 -6.05 -7.90
C LYS A 164 10.74 -6.58 -9.24
N GLY A 165 10.23 -7.81 -9.26
CA GLY A 165 9.63 -8.42 -10.45
C GLY A 165 8.40 -7.67 -10.93
N GLN A 166 7.48 -7.32 -10.00
CA GLN A 166 6.31 -6.51 -10.33
C GLN A 166 6.70 -5.14 -10.87
N ARG A 167 7.61 -4.44 -10.19
CA ARG A 167 8.12 -3.14 -10.65
C ARG A 167 8.65 -3.22 -12.08
N ASN A 168 9.57 -4.15 -12.33
CA ASN A 168 10.22 -4.29 -13.64
C ASN A 168 9.19 -4.58 -14.75
N LEU A 169 8.23 -5.46 -14.49
CA LEU A 169 7.19 -5.77 -15.47
C LEU A 169 6.28 -4.56 -15.74
N ILE A 170 5.83 -3.87 -14.70
CA ILE A 170 4.97 -2.68 -14.84
C ILE A 170 5.71 -1.58 -15.60
N GLU A 171 6.95 -1.27 -15.21
CA GLU A 171 7.78 -0.25 -15.87
C GLU A 171 8.03 -0.57 -17.34
N LYS A 172 8.36 -1.84 -17.66
CA LYS A 172 8.54 -2.31 -19.04
C LYS A 172 7.25 -2.21 -19.85
N SER A 173 6.13 -2.73 -19.32
CA SER A 173 4.86 -2.83 -20.07
C SER A 173 4.22 -1.48 -20.34
N PHE A 174 4.33 -0.54 -19.42
CA PHE A 174 3.79 0.82 -19.57
C PHE A 174 4.81 1.84 -20.06
N SER A 175 6.07 1.43 -20.30
CA SER A 175 7.19 2.29 -20.70
C SER A 175 7.33 3.54 -19.82
N THR A 176 7.15 3.37 -18.49
CA THR A 176 7.16 4.48 -17.54
C THR A 176 7.68 4.04 -16.16
N ARG A 177 8.09 4.98 -15.34
CA ARG A 177 8.55 4.68 -13.97
C ARG A 177 7.41 4.39 -13.01
N VAL A 178 7.69 3.52 -12.04
CA VAL A 178 6.82 3.28 -10.89
C VAL A 178 7.34 4.04 -9.68
N ILE A 179 6.53 4.93 -9.15
CA ILE A 179 6.79 5.67 -7.92
C ILE A 179 6.05 4.98 -6.77
N ASN A 180 6.78 4.46 -5.81
CA ASN A 180 6.20 3.83 -4.63
C ASN A 180 5.92 4.87 -3.54
N ILE A 181 4.77 4.77 -2.87
CA ILE A 181 4.43 5.52 -1.66
C ILE A 181 4.33 4.54 -0.50
N TYR A 182 4.95 4.89 0.60
CA TYR A 182 4.77 4.26 1.90
C TYR A 182 3.94 5.17 2.79
N GLY A 183 2.93 4.62 3.39
CA GLY A 183 2.09 5.28 4.37
C GLY A 183 1.19 4.26 5.06
N HIS A 184 0.55 4.66 6.14
CA HIS A 184 -0.37 3.82 6.89
C HIS A 184 -1.59 4.64 7.33
N THR A 185 -2.69 3.92 7.62
CA THR A 185 -3.98 4.53 7.96
C THR A 185 -3.90 5.42 9.20
N GLU A 186 -3.00 5.10 10.12
CA GLU A 186 -2.74 5.86 11.35
C GLU A 186 -2.17 7.26 11.08
N GLY A 187 -1.60 7.51 9.89
CA GLY A 187 -1.21 8.83 9.42
C GLY A 187 0.01 9.45 10.11
N ALA A 188 0.82 8.66 10.83
CA ALA A 188 1.99 9.19 11.54
C ALA A 188 3.20 9.43 10.62
N LEU A 189 3.24 8.85 9.43
CA LEU A 189 4.38 8.93 8.52
C LEU A 189 3.96 8.75 7.08
N VAL A 190 4.62 9.49 6.18
CA VAL A 190 4.54 9.29 4.72
C VAL A 190 5.94 9.32 4.13
N GLY A 191 6.22 8.37 3.24
CA GLY A 191 7.43 8.34 2.41
C GLY A 191 7.08 8.10 0.95
N HIS A 192 7.80 8.70 0.04
CA HIS A 192 7.56 8.55 -1.40
C HIS A 192 8.85 8.43 -2.20
N GLY A 193 8.81 7.67 -3.28
CA GLY A 193 9.85 7.67 -4.31
C GLY A 193 9.91 9.02 -5.04
N CYS A 194 10.92 9.20 -5.87
CA CYS A 194 11.04 10.36 -6.73
C CYS A 194 11.48 9.96 -8.16
N LEU A 195 11.57 10.94 -9.06
CA LEU A 195 11.97 10.67 -10.44
C LEU A 195 13.44 10.21 -10.56
N ASP A 196 14.28 10.51 -9.57
CA ASP A 196 15.71 10.21 -9.59
C ASP A 196 16.08 8.95 -8.79
N SER A 197 15.17 8.43 -7.96
CA SER A 197 15.45 7.31 -7.07
C SER A 197 14.20 6.52 -6.73
N ASN A 198 14.37 5.19 -6.56
CA ASN A 198 13.33 4.31 -6.01
C ASN A 198 13.32 4.31 -4.48
N HIS A 199 14.29 4.96 -3.82
CA HIS A 199 14.32 5.09 -2.38
C HIS A 199 13.19 6.01 -1.91
N LEU A 200 12.61 5.68 -0.75
CA LEU A 200 11.52 6.44 -0.17
C LEU A 200 12.06 7.64 0.60
N HIS A 201 11.67 8.82 0.18
CA HIS A 201 11.93 10.08 0.86
C HIS A 201 10.89 10.24 1.96
N ILE A 202 11.31 10.20 3.21
CA ILE A 202 10.42 10.42 4.36
C ILE A 202 10.12 11.91 4.47
N MET A 203 8.86 12.26 4.36
CA MET A 203 8.40 13.66 4.38
C MET A 203 8.55 14.26 5.79
N PRO A 204 9.49 15.18 6.02
CA PRO A 204 9.78 15.69 7.36
C PRO A 204 8.63 16.50 7.96
N GLN A 205 7.75 17.07 7.14
CA GLN A 205 6.56 17.79 7.59
C GLN A 205 5.44 16.87 8.09
N ASN A 206 5.47 15.58 7.75
CA ASN A 206 4.50 14.61 8.26
C ASN A 206 4.91 14.04 9.61
N GLY A 207 6.21 13.85 9.83
CA GLY A 207 6.70 13.20 11.02
C GLY A 207 8.15 12.77 10.91
N ILE A 208 8.63 12.10 11.93
CA ILE A 208 9.97 11.53 11.98
C ILE A 208 9.92 10.02 12.10
N ILE A 209 10.99 9.39 11.63
CA ILE A 209 11.18 7.95 11.63
C ILE A 209 12.40 7.60 12.52
N GLU A 210 12.23 6.55 13.33
CA GLU A 210 13.31 5.84 13.97
C GLU A 210 13.36 4.40 13.42
N LEU A 211 14.54 3.86 13.22
CA LEU A 211 14.72 2.44 12.92
C LEU A 211 15.36 1.78 14.13
N LEU A 212 14.65 0.83 14.75
CA LEU A 212 15.08 0.16 15.95
C LEU A 212 15.35 -1.34 15.71
N ASP A 213 16.29 -1.89 16.45
CA ASP A 213 16.53 -3.33 16.49
C ASP A 213 15.49 -4.08 17.34
N GLU A 214 15.67 -5.38 17.50
CA GLU A 214 14.79 -6.26 18.27
C GLU A 214 14.72 -5.89 19.76
N ASN A 215 15.78 -5.24 20.26
CA ASN A 215 15.89 -4.78 21.65
C ASN A 215 15.45 -3.31 21.83
N ASN A 216 14.75 -2.75 20.86
CA ASN A 216 14.32 -1.34 20.84
C ASN A 216 15.46 -0.31 20.90
N ARG A 217 16.66 -0.67 20.46
CA ARG A 217 17.82 0.22 20.38
C ARG A 217 17.97 0.77 18.97
N ALA A 218 18.46 1.99 18.86
CA ALA A 218 18.80 2.58 17.57
C ALA A 218 19.80 1.70 16.80
N LEU A 219 19.60 1.55 15.49
CA LEU A 219 20.47 0.72 14.67
C LEU A 219 21.91 1.20 14.72
N LYS A 220 22.84 0.28 14.97
CA LYS A 220 24.29 0.54 14.85
C LYS A 220 24.64 0.79 13.36
N LYS A 221 25.73 1.51 13.10
CA LYS A 221 26.15 1.94 11.73
C LYS A 221 26.16 0.82 10.68
N LYS A 222 26.46 -0.43 11.06
CA LYS A 222 26.52 -1.59 10.15
C LYS A 222 25.17 -2.30 9.95
N LYS A 223 24.18 -2.12 10.83
CA LYS A 223 22.86 -2.75 10.72
C LYS A 223 21.91 -1.76 10.04
N LEU A 224 21.50 -2.08 8.84
CA LEU A 224 20.68 -1.18 8.02
C LEU A 224 19.18 -1.44 8.14
N LYS A 225 18.78 -2.60 8.66
CA LYS A 225 17.39 -3.06 8.71
C LYS A 225 16.87 -3.01 10.15
N GLY A 226 15.69 -2.42 10.35
CA GLY A 226 15.04 -2.34 11.67
C GLY A 226 13.55 -2.07 11.61
N GLN A 227 12.91 -2.17 12.77
CA GLN A 227 11.49 -1.86 12.93
C GLN A 227 11.25 -0.37 12.76
N ILE A 228 10.22 0.00 12.02
CA ILE A 228 9.82 1.39 11.81
C ILE A 228 9.01 1.86 13.01
N ILE A 229 9.54 2.89 13.69
CA ILE A 229 8.84 3.65 14.71
C ILE A 229 8.58 5.03 14.16
N ALA A 230 7.31 5.46 14.17
CA ALA A 230 6.88 6.72 13.59
C ALA A 230 6.36 7.68 14.65
N THR A 231 6.70 8.96 14.54
CA THR A 231 6.08 10.05 15.30
C THR A 231 5.47 11.03 14.34
N GLY A 232 4.14 11.16 14.39
CA GLY A 232 3.38 12.06 13.51
C GLY A 232 3.30 13.47 14.06
N PHE A 233 3.28 14.48 13.17
CA PHE A 233 3.22 15.89 13.54
C PHE A 233 1.87 16.56 13.26
N ASN A 234 1.01 15.93 12.49
CA ASN A 234 -0.15 16.60 11.92
C ASN A 234 -1.48 16.28 12.62
N ASN A 235 -1.57 15.14 13.30
CA ASN A 235 -2.80 14.72 13.99
C ASN A 235 -2.75 15.11 15.47
N TYR A 236 -3.32 16.26 15.81
CA TYR A 236 -3.37 16.73 17.20
C TYR A 236 -4.52 16.11 17.99
N ILE A 237 -5.50 15.52 17.30
CA ILE A 237 -6.66 14.88 17.94
C ILE A 237 -6.30 13.48 18.43
N PHE A 238 -5.42 12.79 17.70
CA PHE A 238 -4.96 11.44 17.99
C PHE A 238 -3.45 11.37 17.77
N PRO A 239 -2.67 12.00 18.65
CA PRO A 239 -1.22 12.13 18.47
C PRO A 239 -0.53 10.79 18.64
N LEU A 240 0.26 10.38 17.66
CA LEU A 240 1.08 9.19 17.71
C LEU A 240 2.56 9.55 17.88
N ILE A 241 3.08 9.37 19.10
CA ILE A 241 4.48 9.60 19.43
C ILE A 241 5.14 8.24 19.62
N ARG A 242 6.20 7.96 18.87
CA ARG A 242 6.94 6.67 18.84
C ARG A 242 6.03 5.45 18.64
N TYR A 243 5.12 5.56 17.68
CA TYR A 243 4.23 4.47 17.30
C TYR A 243 4.99 3.40 16.50
N ARG A 244 4.90 2.14 16.95
CA ARG A 244 5.41 0.98 16.23
C ARG A 244 4.45 0.61 15.10
N THR A 245 4.85 0.87 13.88
CA THR A 245 4.00 0.62 12.69
C THR A 245 3.77 -0.87 12.41
N GLY A 246 4.67 -1.72 12.90
CA GLY A 246 4.71 -3.15 12.57
C GLY A 246 5.49 -3.45 11.28
N ASP A 247 5.96 -2.44 10.59
CA ASP A 247 6.72 -2.58 9.34
C ASP A 247 8.22 -2.58 9.61
N VAL A 248 8.98 -3.18 8.67
CA VAL A 248 10.44 -3.20 8.67
C VAL A 248 10.96 -2.31 7.57
N GLY A 249 11.83 -1.38 7.92
CA GLY A 249 12.50 -0.50 6.97
C GLY A 249 13.98 -0.82 6.82
N VAL A 250 14.49 -0.58 5.63
CA VAL A 250 15.93 -0.65 5.32
C VAL A 250 16.45 0.77 5.09
N LYS A 251 17.40 1.20 5.92
CA LYS A 251 18.03 2.53 5.80
C LYS A 251 18.76 2.66 4.46
N SER A 252 18.64 3.82 3.84
CA SER A 252 19.45 4.18 2.68
C SER A 252 20.78 4.79 3.10
N ASN A 253 21.84 4.43 2.39
CA ASN A 253 23.19 5.00 2.59
C ASN A 253 23.58 6.01 1.50
N ILE A 254 22.66 6.32 0.57
CA ILE A 254 22.94 7.27 -0.52
C ILE A 254 22.24 8.60 -0.25
N LYS A 255 22.77 9.67 -0.87
CA LYS A 255 22.06 10.92 -1.08
C LYS A 255 21.33 10.85 -2.41
N CYS A 256 20.08 11.30 -2.47
CA CYS A 256 19.34 11.34 -3.73
C CYS A 256 19.79 12.51 -4.60
N LYS A 257 19.92 12.29 -5.90
CA LYS A 257 20.25 13.33 -6.89
C LYS A 257 19.16 14.41 -7.02
N CYS A 258 17.94 14.16 -6.50
CA CYS A 258 16.86 15.16 -6.51
C CYS A 258 17.14 16.39 -5.62
N GLY A 259 18.24 16.40 -4.86
CA GLY A 259 18.67 17.52 -4.01
C GLY A 259 17.90 17.70 -2.69
N ARG A 260 16.84 16.92 -2.43
CA ARG A 260 16.08 17.01 -1.18
C ARG A 260 16.85 16.37 -0.04
N ASN A 261 16.99 17.09 1.06
CA ASN A 261 17.65 16.60 2.26
C ASN A 261 16.66 15.87 3.17
N TYR A 262 15.96 14.84 2.63
CA TYR A 262 15.04 14.00 3.38
C TYR A 262 15.73 12.73 3.86
N ASN A 263 15.28 12.21 5.01
CA ASN A 263 15.67 10.85 5.42
C ASN A 263 15.19 9.85 4.36
N LEU A 264 16.08 8.93 3.97
CA LEU A 264 15.79 7.94 2.94
C LEU A 264 15.68 6.55 3.55
N LEU A 265 14.64 5.82 3.14
CA LEU A 265 14.60 4.37 3.24
C LEU A 265 14.89 3.77 1.86
N LYS A 266 15.76 2.76 1.83
CA LYS A 266 15.99 1.97 0.61
C LYS A 266 14.72 1.25 0.19
N GLU A 267 14.04 0.64 1.17
CA GLU A 267 12.76 -0.05 0.98
C GLU A 267 12.05 -0.24 2.32
N VAL A 268 10.76 -0.57 2.25
CA VAL A 268 9.95 -1.10 3.36
C VAL A 268 9.56 -2.53 2.96
N GLU A 269 9.95 -3.50 3.77
CA GLU A 269 9.76 -4.93 3.48
C GLU A 269 8.37 -5.47 3.88
N GLY A 270 7.49 -4.61 4.40
CA GLY A 270 6.19 -4.99 4.91
C GLY A 270 6.22 -5.40 6.38
N ARG A 271 5.15 -6.04 6.86
CA ARG A 271 4.96 -6.33 8.29
C ARG A 271 5.77 -7.51 8.76
N ILE A 272 6.32 -7.41 9.97
CA ILE A 272 7.04 -8.49 10.65
C ILE A 272 6.14 -9.71 10.88
N GLN A 273 4.84 -9.49 11.04
CA GLN A 273 3.87 -10.53 11.43
C GLN A 273 3.32 -11.36 10.26
N ASP A 274 3.58 -10.95 9.02
CA ASP A 274 3.04 -11.59 7.82
C ASP A 274 4.11 -12.41 7.11
N TYR A 275 4.74 -13.35 7.81
CA TYR A 275 5.70 -14.28 7.21
C TYR A 275 5.40 -15.72 7.62
N VAL A 276 5.80 -16.64 6.75
CA VAL A 276 5.91 -18.08 7.05
C VAL A 276 7.37 -18.49 7.07
N ILE A 277 7.66 -19.61 7.70
CA ILE A 277 9.01 -20.19 7.76
C ILE A 277 9.12 -21.28 6.72
N ASP A 278 10.05 -21.18 5.78
CA ASP A 278 10.35 -22.22 4.81
C ASP A 278 11.08 -23.42 5.46
N LYS A 279 11.41 -24.44 4.66
CA LYS A 279 12.13 -25.63 5.14
C LYS A 279 13.53 -25.29 5.66
N GLU A 280 14.19 -24.32 5.05
CA GLU A 280 15.54 -23.83 5.37
C GLU A 280 15.55 -22.84 6.56
N SER A 281 14.39 -22.61 7.20
CA SER A 281 14.22 -21.66 8.31
C SER A 281 14.28 -20.17 7.93
N ASN A 282 14.13 -19.84 6.64
CA ASN A 282 14.04 -18.45 6.20
C ASN A 282 12.62 -17.92 6.43
N LYS A 283 12.54 -16.62 6.76
CA LYS A 283 11.27 -15.88 6.83
C LYS A 283 10.81 -15.48 5.43
N VAL A 284 9.71 -16.07 4.97
CA VAL A 284 9.10 -15.75 3.68
C VAL A 284 7.88 -14.85 3.91
N PRO A 285 7.90 -13.60 3.45
CA PRO A 285 6.75 -12.71 3.58
C PRO A 285 5.52 -13.27 2.88
N ILE A 286 4.37 -13.32 3.58
CA ILE A 286 3.13 -13.92 3.07
C ILE A 286 2.57 -13.14 1.88
N ALA A 287 2.50 -11.81 1.98
CA ALA A 287 1.88 -11.00 0.94
C ALA A 287 2.55 -11.19 -0.44
N PRO A 288 3.88 -11.11 -0.59
CA PRO A 288 4.53 -11.42 -1.86
C PRO A 288 4.36 -12.89 -2.29
N ALA A 289 4.35 -13.82 -1.34
CA ALA A 289 4.20 -15.24 -1.64
C ALA A 289 2.79 -15.57 -2.17
N ILE A 290 1.75 -14.91 -1.66
CA ILE A 290 0.36 -15.13 -2.08
C ILE A 290 0.03 -14.38 -3.37
N PHE A 291 0.37 -13.09 -3.44
CA PHE A 291 -0.03 -12.22 -4.56
C PHE A 291 0.85 -12.37 -5.80
N ASN A 292 2.03 -13.01 -5.68
CA ASN A 292 2.90 -13.31 -6.83
C ASN A 292 2.61 -14.66 -7.50
N TYR A 293 1.81 -15.52 -6.89
CA TYR A 293 1.38 -16.78 -7.52
C TYR A 293 0.20 -16.52 -8.45
N ASN A 294 0.51 -16.42 -9.73
CA ASN A 294 -0.45 -16.10 -10.79
C ASN A 294 -1.48 -17.20 -11.07
N ASP A 295 -1.29 -18.39 -10.52
CA ASP A 295 -2.11 -19.56 -10.78
C ASP A 295 -3.24 -19.73 -9.74
N ILE A 296 -3.28 -18.88 -8.71
CA ILE A 296 -4.35 -18.93 -7.73
C ILE A 296 -5.56 -18.15 -8.27
N ASN A 297 -6.61 -18.88 -8.58
CA ASN A 297 -7.89 -18.27 -8.93
C ASN A 297 -8.63 -17.88 -7.65
N TRP A 298 -8.56 -16.60 -7.30
CA TRP A 298 -9.24 -16.02 -6.12
C TRP A 298 -10.72 -15.72 -6.34
N LYS A 299 -11.28 -16.14 -7.46
CA LYS A 299 -12.71 -15.93 -7.75
C LYS A 299 -13.57 -16.72 -6.74
N GLY A 300 -14.49 -16.01 -6.07
CA GLY A 300 -15.37 -16.60 -5.07
C GLY A 300 -14.73 -16.83 -3.70
N VAL A 301 -13.52 -16.36 -3.45
CA VAL A 301 -12.91 -16.36 -2.13
C VAL A 301 -13.24 -15.03 -1.43
N GLU A 302 -14.06 -15.10 -0.38
CA GLU A 302 -14.41 -13.93 0.45
C GLU A 302 -13.32 -13.61 1.45
N GLU A 303 -12.80 -14.65 2.11
CA GLU A 303 -11.74 -14.51 3.11
C GLU A 303 -10.78 -15.71 3.04
N PHE A 304 -9.55 -15.48 3.48
CA PHE A 304 -8.63 -16.58 3.69
C PHE A 304 -7.82 -16.38 4.97
N LYS A 305 -7.40 -17.49 5.56
CA LYS A 305 -6.52 -17.56 6.74
C LYS A 305 -5.39 -18.52 6.48
N ILE A 306 -4.17 -18.11 6.76
CA ILE A 306 -2.99 -18.96 6.70
C ILE A 306 -2.59 -19.38 8.10
N GLN A 307 -2.36 -20.67 8.29
CA GLN A 307 -1.82 -21.24 9.52
C GLN A 307 -0.57 -22.04 9.20
N GLN A 308 0.47 -21.80 9.96
CA GLN A 308 1.69 -22.62 9.93
C GLN A 308 1.91 -23.29 11.27
N LYS A 309 1.85 -24.64 11.31
CA LYS A 309 2.16 -25.45 12.49
C LYS A 309 3.55 -26.08 12.44
N LYS A 310 4.11 -26.25 11.23
CA LYS A 310 5.45 -26.84 11.00
C LYS A 310 6.18 -26.05 9.92
N LYS A 311 7.51 -25.97 10.04
CA LYS A 311 8.37 -25.36 9.01
C LYS A 311 8.09 -25.97 7.62
N GLY A 312 8.06 -25.14 6.59
CA GLY A 312 7.86 -25.56 5.21
C GLY A 312 6.44 -26.06 4.88
N LYS A 313 5.50 -26.08 5.84
CA LYS A 313 4.10 -26.49 5.60
C LYS A 313 3.15 -25.41 6.08
N ILE A 314 2.24 -24.98 5.22
CA ILE A 314 1.17 -24.06 5.57
C ILE A 314 -0.19 -24.69 5.28
N THR A 315 -1.19 -24.32 6.04
CA THR A 315 -2.60 -24.61 5.80
C THR A 315 -3.29 -23.31 5.45
N VAL A 316 -3.98 -23.28 4.33
CA VAL A 316 -4.80 -22.14 3.91
C VAL A 316 -6.25 -22.50 4.12
N TYR A 317 -6.94 -21.73 4.94
CA TYR A 317 -8.39 -21.83 5.12
C TYR A 317 -9.03 -20.79 4.20
N LEU A 318 -10.02 -21.20 3.43
CA LEU A 318 -10.76 -20.33 2.52
C LEU A 318 -12.21 -20.26 2.97
N ASN A 319 -12.76 -19.06 3.04
CA ASN A 319 -14.19 -18.81 3.08
C ASN A 319 -14.65 -18.46 1.67
N LEU A 320 -15.57 -19.25 1.13
CA LEU A 320 -16.04 -19.12 -0.25
C LEU A 320 -17.45 -18.57 -0.27
N GLU A 321 -17.82 -17.84 -1.34
CA GLU A 321 -19.20 -17.43 -1.62
C GLU A 321 -20.15 -18.64 -1.56
N GLU A 322 -21.39 -18.43 -1.10
CA GLU A 322 -22.36 -19.54 -0.83
C GLU A 322 -22.57 -20.49 -2.01
N GLU A 323 -22.53 -20.03 -3.24
CA GLU A 323 -22.66 -20.85 -4.45
C GLU A 323 -21.50 -21.86 -4.63
N LEU A 324 -20.33 -21.59 -4.06
CA LEU A 324 -19.13 -22.44 -4.14
C LEU A 324 -18.91 -23.31 -2.91
N ASN A 325 -19.67 -23.07 -1.84
CA ASN A 325 -19.53 -23.76 -0.54
C ASN A 325 -19.83 -25.28 -0.57
N LYS A 326 -20.33 -25.81 -1.68
CA LYS A 326 -20.60 -27.27 -1.84
C LYS A 326 -19.34 -28.13 -2.00
N LYS A 327 -18.14 -27.52 -2.13
CA LYS A 327 -16.86 -28.24 -2.17
C LYS A 327 -15.86 -27.55 -1.24
N LYS A 328 -15.72 -28.02 0.00
CA LYS A 328 -14.61 -27.67 0.89
C LYS A 328 -13.31 -28.21 0.27
N ASN A 329 -12.61 -27.40 -0.50
CA ASN A 329 -11.30 -27.75 -1.03
C ASN A 329 -10.22 -27.12 -0.16
N TYR A 330 -9.48 -27.95 0.58
CA TYR A 330 -8.23 -27.56 1.23
C TYR A 330 -7.13 -27.56 0.16
N ILE A 331 -6.49 -26.44 -0.07
CA ILE A 331 -5.31 -26.39 -0.94
C ILE A 331 -4.08 -26.45 -0.03
N LEU A 332 -3.35 -27.55 -0.07
CA LEU A 332 -2.05 -27.71 0.59
C LEU A 332 -0.96 -27.17 -0.35
N PHE A 333 -0.33 -26.08 0.04
CA PHE A 333 0.86 -25.57 -0.65
C PHE A 333 2.12 -26.11 0.01
N TYR A 334 3.00 -26.68 -0.79
CA TYR A 334 4.36 -26.99 -0.39
C TYR A 334 5.28 -25.90 -0.96
N PHE A 335 5.93 -25.15 -0.10
CA PHE A 335 7.05 -24.30 -0.51
C PHE A 335 8.28 -25.20 -0.70
N LYS A 336 8.78 -25.26 -1.93
CA LYS A 336 10.10 -25.80 -2.24
C LYS A 336 11.12 -24.70 -2.09
#